data_d2c1450e0c857bc637813594038ae380
#
_entry.id   d2c1450e0c857bc637813594038ae380
#
_cell.length_a   1.000
_cell.length_b   1.000
_cell.length_c   1.000
_cell.angle_alpha   90.00
_cell.angle_beta   90.00
_cell.angle_gamma   90.00
#
_symmetry.space_group_name_H-M   'P 1'
#
loop_
_entity.id
_entity.type
_entity.pdbx_description
1 polymer ?
#
loop_
_entity_poly.entity_id
_entity_poly.type
_entity_poly.pdbx_seq_one_letter_code
_entity_poly.pdbx_strand_id
1 'polypeptide(L)'
;MSTVYSEQQLDHYLAIMDRIAELWWQQFPERAAYSPGYWHLFMGLYKNRRQAITKGEAAEFLNAAQIKSPATRAKVIAGAIKLGYVSEQKSQVDKRANLVTMTPKLERKMKEYLSESLQAMSEALKSINKG
;
A
#
# COMPACT_ATOMS: atom_id res chain seq x y z
N MET A 1 8.43 27.20 -11.06
CA MET A 1 8.14 27.01 -12.50
C MET A 1 8.11 25.52 -12.82
N SER A 2 7.04 25.06 -13.43
CA SER A 2 6.93 23.65 -13.76
C SER A 2 7.69 23.33 -15.06
N THR A 3 8.34 22.16 -15.08
CA THR A 3 8.98 21.64 -16.28
C THR A 3 7.90 21.07 -17.19
N VAL A 4 7.97 21.44 -18.47
CA VAL A 4 7.02 20.92 -19.46
C VAL A 4 7.66 19.73 -20.16
N TYR A 5 6.96 18.60 -20.12
CA TYR A 5 7.38 17.37 -20.78
C TYR A 5 6.64 17.21 -22.11
N SER A 6 7.26 16.52 -23.05
CA SER A 6 6.62 16.23 -24.33
C SER A 6 5.47 15.25 -24.16
N GLU A 7 4.54 15.23 -25.13
CA GLU A 7 3.45 14.27 -25.12
C GLU A 7 3.96 12.84 -25.10
N GLN A 8 5.04 12.57 -25.81
CA GLN A 8 5.65 11.24 -25.84
C GLN A 8 6.17 10.84 -24.46
N GLN A 9 6.80 11.77 -23.73
CA GLN A 9 7.26 11.50 -22.37
C GLN A 9 6.09 11.23 -21.43
N LEU A 10 5.01 11.99 -21.57
CA LEU A 10 3.81 11.80 -20.76
C LEU A 10 3.14 10.45 -21.06
N ASP A 11 3.12 10.04 -22.33
CA ASP A 11 2.58 8.73 -22.72
C ASP A 11 3.41 7.59 -22.13
N HIS A 12 4.73 7.72 -22.12
CA HIS A 12 5.61 6.75 -21.49
C HIS A 12 5.33 6.64 -20.01
N TYR A 13 5.18 7.78 -19.35
CA TYR A 13 4.89 7.81 -17.92
C TYR A 13 3.53 7.16 -17.61
N LEU A 14 2.54 7.46 -18.44
CA LEU A 14 1.20 6.89 -18.27
C LEU A 14 1.25 5.35 -18.37
N ALA A 15 2.01 4.82 -19.33
CA ALA A 15 2.17 3.38 -19.49
C ALA A 15 2.81 2.74 -18.24
N ILE A 16 3.74 3.44 -17.58
CA ILE A 16 4.35 2.96 -16.35
C ILE A 16 3.33 2.94 -15.21
N MET A 17 2.52 3.99 -15.11
CA MET A 17 1.48 4.05 -14.08
C MET A 17 0.49 2.89 -14.24
N ASP A 18 0.11 2.59 -15.49
CA ASP A 18 -0.75 1.45 -15.78
C ASP A 18 -0.09 0.14 -15.36
N ARG A 19 1.20 0.00 -15.65
CA ARG A 19 1.96 -1.21 -15.27
C ARG A 19 2.03 -1.37 -13.75
N ILE A 20 2.27 -0.29 -13.03
CA ILE A 20 2.32 -0.33 -11.56
C ILE A 20 0.96 -0.71 -10.99
N ALA A 21 -0.12 -0.20 -11.57
CA ALA A 21 -1.47 -0.59 -11.15
C ALA A 21 -1.72 -2.08 -11.38
N GLU A 22 -1.29 -2.62 -12.52
CA GLU A 22 -1.41 -4.06 -12.81
C GLU A 22 -0.63 -4.90 -11.80
N LEU A 23 0.57 -4.46 -11.42
CA LEU A 23 1.40 -5.17 -10.46
C LEU A 23 0.69 -5.27 -9.09
N TRP A 24 -0.04 -4.22 -8.71
CA TRP A 24 -0.85 -4.26 -7.49
C TRP A 24 -1.91 -5.35 -7.56
N TRP A 25 -2.66 -5.40 -8.66
CA TRP A 25 -3.73 -6.39 -8.82
C TRP A 25 -3.20 -7.82 -8.92
N GLN A 26 -1.99 -8.00 -9.43
CA GLN A 26 -1.34 -9.31 -9.46
C GLN A 26 -1.01 -9.81 -8.04
N GLN A 27 -0.59 -8.91 -7.16
CA GLN A 27 -0.27 -9.28 -5.79
C GLN A 27 -1.53 -9.36 -4.91
N PHE A 28 -2.51 -8.51 -5.16
CA PHE A 28 -3.71 -8.40 -4.33
C PHE A 28 -4.96 -8.56 -5.19
N PRO A 29 -5.26 -9.80 -5.61
CA PRO A 29 -6.38 -10.05 -6.53
C PRO A 29 -7.75 -9.98 -5.87
N GLU A 30 -7.81 -9.91 -4.53
CA GLU A 30 -9.07 -9.86 -3.81
C GLU A 30 -9.84 -8.57 -4.13
N ARG A 31 -11.14 -8.70 -4.31
CA ARG A 31 -11.98 -7.57 -4.62
C ARG A 31 -11.89 -6.45 -3.56
N ALA A 32 -11.72 -6.84 -2.30
CA ALA A 32 -11.58 -5.89 -1.21
C ALA A 32 -10.36 -4.96 -1.40
N ALA A 33 -9.29 -5.46 -2.04
CA ALA A 33 -8.08 -4.69 -2.28
C ALA A 33 -8.25 -3.59 -3.34
N TYR A 34 -9.40 -3.49 -3.98
CA TYR A 34 -9.73 -2.41 -4.90
C TYR A 34 -10.03 -1.11 -4.15
N SER A 35 -10.24 -1.18 -2.86
CA SER A 35 -10.44 0.01 -2.04
C SER A 35 -9.11 0.75 -1.86
N PRO A 36 -9.07 2.08 -2.03
CA PRO A 36 -7.86 2.86 -1.74
C PRO A 36 -7.37 2.68 -0.31
N GLY A 37 -8.25 2.32 0.61
CA GLY A 37 -7.90 2.06 2.00
C GLY A 37 -6.86 0.96 2.15
N TYR A 38 -6.94 -0.11 1.37
CA TYR A 38 -5.98 -1.21 1.45
C TYR A 38 -4.58 -0.76 1.02
N TRP A 39 -4.50 0.02 -0.06
CA TRP A 39 -3.21 0.54 -0.53
C TRP A 39 -2.53 1.38 0.55
N HIS A 40 -3.28 2.32 1.14
CA HIS A 40 -2.74 3.19 2.19
C HIS A 40 -2.42 2.42 3.48
N LEU A 41 -3.27 1.46 3.86
CA LEU A 41 -3.03 0.64 5.02
C LEU A 41 -1.74 -0.18 4.85
N PHE A 42 -1.59 -0.85 3.71
CA PHE A 42 -0.44 -1.72 3.47
C PHE A 42 0.86 -0.92 3.33
N MET A 43 0.79 0.25 2.69
CA MET A 43 1.95 1.14 2.61
C MET A 43 2.38 1.63 3.98
N GLY A 44 1.43 2.04 4.81
CA GLY A 44 1.71 2.49 6.17
C GLY A 44 2.30 1.39 7.04
N LEU A 45 1.76 0.19 6.94
CA LEU A 45 2.29 -0.97 7.66
C LEU A 45 3.69 -1.33 7.19
N TYR A 46 3.94 -1.27 5.89
CA TYR A 46 5.27 -1.57 5.37
C TYR A 46 6.32 -0.55 5.84
N LYS A 47 5.96 0.73 5.86
CA LYS A 47 6.84 1.77 6.39
C LYS A 47 7.21 1.53 7.86
N ASN A 48 6.32 0.90 8.61
CA ASN A 48 6.49 0.62 10.03
C ASN A 48 6.75 -0.86 10.30
N ARG A 49 7.25 -1.59 9.32
CA ARG A 49 7.33 -3.06 9.38
C ARG A 49 8.21 -3.63 10.49
N ARG A 50 9.08 -2.79 11.05
CA ARG A 50 10.01 -3.23 12.10
C ARG A 50 9.49 -3.01 13.51
N GLN A 51 8.27 -2.49 13.63
CA GLN A 51 7.64 -2.25 14.92
C GLN A 51 6.16 -2.59 14.86
N ALA A 52 5.63 -3.00 15.99
CA ALA A 52 4.19 -3.17 16.13
C ALA A 52 3.58 -1.79 16.39
N ILE A 53 2.44 -1.53 15.77
CA ILE A 53 1.73 -0.27 15.97
C ILE A 53 0.33 -0.57 16.52
N THR A 54 -0.29 0.41 17.15
CA THR A 54 -1.65 0.22 17.65
C THR A 54 -2.64 0.19 16.50
N LYS A 55 -3.77 -0.43 16.74
CA LYS A 55 -4.86 -0.48 15.77
C LYS A 55 -5.34 0.93 15.43
N GLY A 56 -5.34 1.84 16.42
CA GLY A 56 -5.68 3.24 16.21
C GLY A 56 -4.72 3.95 15.26
N GLU A 57 -3.42 3.72 15.44
CA GLU A 57 -2.41 4.28 14.55
C GLU A 57 -2.57 3.76 13.12
N ALA A 58 -2.86 2.45 12.97
CA ALA A 58 -3.12 1.88 11.66
C ALA A 58 -4.36 2.50 11.00
N ALA A 59 -5.39 2.78 11.79
CA ALA A 59 -6.60 3.44 11.28
C ALA A 59 -6.31 4.84 10.73
N GLU A 60 -5.32 5.53 11.30
CA GLU A 60 -4.94 6.87 10.82
C GLU A 60 -4.35 6.86 9.42
N PHE A 61 -3.73 5.74 8.99
CA PHE A 61 -3.24 5.63 7.62
C PHE A 61 -4.36 5.81 6.59
N LEU A 62 -5.59 5.54 6.99
CA LEU A 62 -6.75 5.64 6.09
C LEU A 62 -7.20 7.08 5.85
N ASN A 63 -6.63 8.05 6.58
CA ASN A 63 -6.87 9.47 6.32
C ASN A 63 -6.44 9.84 4.89
N ALA A 64 -5.33 9.28 4.42
CA ALA A 64 -4.82 9.55 3.07
C ALA A 64 -5.78 9.05 1.99
N ALA A 65 -6.58 8.04 2.29
CA ALA A 65 -7.61 7.51 1.40
C ALA A 65 -8.96 8.25 1.56
N GLN A 66 -9.00 9.30 2.37
CA GLN A 66 -10.22 10.06 2.68
C GLN A 66 -11.29 9.21 3.39
N ILE A 67 -10.89 8.17 4.05
CA ILE A 67 -11.80 7.33 4.85
C ILE A 67 -11.80 7.86 6.26
N LYS A 68 -12.88 8.57 6.63
CA LYS A 68 -12.96 9.27 7.92
C LYS A 68 -13.88 8.61 8.93
N SER A 69 -14.82 7.79 8.47
CA SER A 69 -15.74 7.08 9.35
C SER A 69 -14.99 6.00 10.16
N PRO A 70 -15.06 6.05 11.50
CA PRO A 70 -14.45 5.01 12.33
C PRO A 70 -14.94 3.60 11.99
N ALA A 71 -16.22 3.48 11.66
CA ALA A 71 -16.80 2.19 11.29
C ALA A 71 -16.19 1.65 10.00
N THR A 72 -15.99 2.51 9.00
CA THR A 72 -15.39 2.11 7.71
C THR A 72 -13.93 1.74 7.91
N ARG A 73 -13.18 2.51 8.69
CA ARG A 73 -11.79 2.20 9.02
C ARG A 73 -11.66 0.83 9.69
N ALA A 74 -12.55 0.56 10.64
CA ALA A 74 -12.56 -0.73 11.32
C ALA A 74 -12.83 -1.88 10.36
N LYS A 75 -13.72 -1.69 9.38
CA LYS A 75 -14.02 -2.70 8.37
C LYS A 75 -12.83 -2.98 7.47
N VAL A 76 -12.09 -1.95 7.07
CA VAL A 76 -10.89 -2.13 6.24
C VAL A 76 -9.86 -2.97 6.98
N ILE A 77 -9.58 -2.63 8.23
CA ILE A 77 -8.60 -3.36 9.04
C ILE A 77 -9.07 -4.80 9.29
N ALA A 78 -10.35 -4.98 9.67
CA ALA A 78 -10.91 -6.31 9.91
C ALA A 78 -10.84 -7.17 8.64
N GLY A 79 -11.11 -6.59 7.50
CA GLY A 79 -11.00 -7.28 6.21
C GLY A 79 -9.58 -7.75 5.92
N ALA A 80 -8.60 -6.89 6.20
CA ALA A 80 -7.19 -7.23 6.02
C ALA A 80 -6.75 -8.37 6.94
N ILE A 81 -7.27 -8.37 8.18
CA ILE A 81 -7.02 -9.46 9.13
C ILE A 81 -7.63 -10.76 8.62
N LYS A 82 -8.87 -10.69 8.15
CA LYS A 82 -9.58 -11.86 7.62
C LYS A 82 -8.86 -12.47 6.41
N LEU A 83 -8.28 -11.64 5.55
CA LEU A 83 -7.53 -12.08 4.37
C LEU A 83 -6.14 -12.61 4.71
N GLY A 84 -5.71 -12.50 5.96
CA GLY A 84 -4.41 -12.99 6.40
C GLY A 84 -3.25 -12.05 6.10
N TYR A 85 -3.52 -10.78 5.83
CA TYR A 85 -2.50 -9.78 5.56
C TYR A 85 -2.04 -9.05 6.81
N VAL A 86 -2.90 -8.98 7.82
CA VAL A 86 -2.62 -8.28 9.07
C VAL A 86 -2.88 -9.22 10.23
N SER A 87 -2.02 -9.16 11.23
CA SER A 87 -2.16 -9.91 12.48
C SER A 87 -2.45 -8.93 13.61
N GLU A 88 -3.36 -9.31 14.49
CA GLU A 88 -3.73 -8.49 15.63
C GLU A 88 -3.43 -9.24 16.91
N GLN A 89 -2.89 -8.54 17.90
CA GLN A 89 -2.63 -9.11 19.24
C GLN A 89 -2.75 -8.02 20.29
N LYS A 90 -3.01 -8.41 21.51
CA LYS A 90 -3.05 -7.45 22.62
C LYS A 90 -1.65 -7.01 22.99
N SER A 91 -1.51 -5.72 23.34
CA SER A 91 -0.25 -5.18 23.83
C SER A 91 0.09 -5.81 25.19
N GLN A 92 1.36 -6.17 25.39
CA GLN A 92 1.86 -6.65 26.67
C GLN A 92 2.01 -5.50 27.68
N VAL A 93 2.18 -4.28 27.18
CA VAL A 93 2.42 -3.10 27.99
C VAL A 93 1.11 -2.43 28.38
N ASP A 94 0.18 -2.29 27.43
CA ASP A 94 -1.14 -1.70 27.67
C ASP A 94 -2.22 -2.67 27.20
N LYS A 95 -2.85 -3.34 28.13
CA LYS A 95 -3.87 -4.36 27.84
C LYS A 95 -5.11 -3.80 27.14
N ARG A 96 -5.29 -2.48 27.12
CA ARG A 96 -6.40 -1.84 26.42
C ARG A 96 -6.11 -1.66 24.93
N ALA A 97 -4.85 -1.68 24.54
CA ALA A 97 -4.45 -1.46 23.17
C ALA A 97 -4.28 -2.79 22.45
N ASN A 98 -4.77 -2.83 21.21
CA ASN A 98 -4.48 -3.92 20.30
C ASN A 98 -3.39 -3.46 19.34
N LEU A 99 -2.43 -4.34 19.10
CA LEU A 99 -1.33 -4.09 18.18
C LEU A 99 -1.61 -4.82 16.88
N VAL A 100 -1.21 -4.20 15.76
CA VAL A 100 -1.33 -4.80 14.46
C VAL A 100 0.04 -4.82 13.78
N THR A 101 0.32 -5.90 13.07
CA THR A 101 1.55 -6.06 12.31
C THR A 101 1.21 -6.71 10.98
N MET A 102 2.05 -6.48 9.98
CA MET A 102 1.88 -7.19 8.73
C MET A 102 2.32 -8.65 8.92
N THR A 103 1.61 -9.54 8.25
CA THR A 103 1.97 -10.96 8.26
C THR A 103 3.12 -11.21 7.29
N PRO A 104 3.84 -12.35 7.41
CA PRO A 104 4.85 -12.70 6.39
C PRO A 104 4.28 -12.74 4.97
N LYS A 105 3.01 -13.13 4.84
CA LYS A 105 2.32 -13.14 3.55
C LYS A 105 2.26 -11.73 2.95
N LEU A 106 1.85 -10.74 3.74
CA LEU A 106 1.77 -9.37 3.27
C LEU A 106 3.15 -8.80 3.00
N GLU A 107 4.11 -9.05 3.89
CA GLU A 107 5.46 -8.53 3.70
C GLU A 107 6.07 -9.01 2.38
N ARG A 108 5.92 -10.30 2.06
CA ARG A 108 6.42 -10.85 0.81
C ARG A 108 5.75 -10.21 -0.40
N LYS A 109 4.43 -10.07 -0.38
CA LYS A 109 3.69 -9.45 -1.48
C LYS A 109 4.05 -8.00 -1.67
N MET A 110 4.22 -7.25 -0.57
CA MET A 110 4.63 -5.85 -0.65
C MET A 110 6.04 -5.71 -1.22
N LYS A 111 6.97 -6.57 -0.80
CA LYS A 111 8.32 -6.54 -1.35
C LYS A 111 8.34 -6.81 -2.84
N GLU A 112 7.57 -7.79 -3.30
CA GLU A 112 7.46 -8.08 -4.73
C GLU A 112 6.85 -6.90 -5.48
N TYR A 113 5.75 -6.36 -4.99
CA TYR A 113 5.09 -5.22 -5.61
C TYR A 113 6.03 -4.01 -5.72
N LEU A 114 6.68 -3.67 -4.61
CA LEU A 114 7.57 -2.51 -4.59
C LEU A 114 8.80 -2.71 -5.46
N SER A 115 9.37 -3.92 -5.46
CA SER A 115 10.55 -4.23 -6.26
C SER A 115 10.24 -4.18 -7.76
N GLU A 116 9.15 -4.79 -8.17
CA GLU A 116 8.74 -4.78 -9.58
C GLU A 116 8.31 -3.39 -10.04
N SER A 117 7.65 -2.65 -9.16
CA SER A 117 7.28 -1.25 -9.46
C SER A 117 8.51 -0.38 -9.65
N LEU A 118 9.49 -0.54 -8.77
CA LEU A 118 10.75 0.20 -8.86
C LEU A 118 11.51 -0.16 -10.14
N GLN A 119 11.52 -1.44 -10.51
CA GLN A 119 12.16 -1.89 -11.74
C GLN A 119 11.48 -1.29 -12.96
N ALA A 120 10.15 -1.31 -13.00
CA ALA A 120 9.38 -0.71 -14.09
C ALA A 120 9.66 0.79 -14.21
N MET A 121 9.68 1.49 -13.08
CA MET A 121 9.98 2.92 -13.04
C MET A 121 11.40 3.19 -13.53
N SER A 122 12.36 2.39 -13.09
CA SER A 122 13.76 2.53 -13.46
C SER A 122 13.98 2.38 -14.96
N GLU A 123 13.39 1.36 -15.56
CA GLU A 123 13.47 1.12 -17.01
C GLU A 123 12.82 2.25 -17.79
N ALA A 124 11.71 2.74 -17.31
CA ALA A 124 10.97 3.80 -17.96
C ALA A 124 11.68 5.14 -17.90
N LEU A 125 12.36 5.44 -16.80
CA LEU A 125 13.17 6.66 -16.70
C LEU A 125 14.28 6.66 -17.73
N LYS A 126 14.86 5.50 -18.02
CA LYS A 126 15.87 5.38 -19.07
C LYS A 126 15.28 5.71 -20.45
N SER A 127 14.09 5.21 -20.72
CA SER A 127 13.40 5.49 -21.99
C SER A 127 13.01 6.96 -22.11
N ILE A 128 12.49 7.54 -21.04
CA ILE A 128 12.08 8.95 -21.03
C ILE A 128 13.29 9.87 -21.21
N ASN A 129 14.41 9.55 -20.56
CA ASN A 129 15.62 10.36 -20.65
C ASN A 129 16.30 10.28 -22.02
N LYS A 130 16.09 9.20 -22.75
CA LYS A 130 16.62 9.04 -24.10
C LYS A 130 15.77 9.74 -25.17
N GLY A 131 14.52 9.97 -24.84
CA GLY A 131 13.57 10.57 -25.76
C GLY A 131 13.41 12.05 -25.57
#